data_43444f172ba858ddd22048fc4c5d7ff5
#
_entry.id   43444f172ba858ddd22048fc4c5d7ff5
#
_cell.length_a   1.000
_cell.length_b   1.000
_cell.length_c   1.000
_cell.angle_alpha   90.00
_cell.angle_beta   90.00
_cell.angle_gamma   90.00
#
_symmetry.space_group_name_H-M   'P 1'
#
loop_
_entity.id
_entity.type
_entity.pdbx_description
1 polymer ?
#
loop_
_entity_poly.entity_id
_entity_poly.type
_entity_poly.pdbx_seq_one_letter_code
_entity_poly.pdbx_strand_id
1 'polypeptide(L)'
;MYKTRQHVIRYAAMLLLAAQVMTASAQLSLDSIQALDEVTITSKQPSRTMATSQTLQGEELQALSNTSVADALKYFAGVQIKDYGGLGGLKTVNVRSLGAQHVGIYVDGIRITNAQNGTVDLGKFSLSTMESVSLYNANKLDHCQSASEYASGATVYLRTRRPTQDSLSVQLRRASFTTYMAKANVQFERKGWSGFIDGEWTDSRGDYPFRYHSEYEDTVGRRANSDIRYGRI
;
A
#
# COMPACT_ATOMS: atom_id res chain seq x y z
N MET A 1 -28.45 42.03 -25.03
CA MET A 1 -28.90 41.03 -24.03
C MET A 1 -29.44 39.73 -24.61
N TYR A 2 -29.87 39.67 -25.86
CA TYR A 2 -30.48 38.46 -26.46
C TYR A 2 -29.47 37.39 -26.92
N LYS A 3 -28.29 37.78 -27.42
CA LYS A 3 -27.25 36.87 -27.94
C LYS A 3 -26.57 36.03 -26.84
N THR A 4 -26.36 36.59 -25.66
CA THR A 4 -25.69 35.90 -24.56
C THR A 4 -26.54 34.75 -24.00
N ARG A 5 -27.86 34.89 -24.00
CA ARG A 5 -28.80 33.88 -23.55
C ARG A 5 -28.84 32.63 -24.45
N GLN A 6 -28.66 32.83 -25.77
CA GLN A 6 -28.60 31.71 -26.73
C GLN A 6 -27.32 30.89 -26.62
N HIS A 7 -26.19 31.49 -26.28
CA HIS A 7 -24.94 30.78 -26.08
C HIS A 7 -24.99 29.91 -24.80
N VAL A 8 -25.55 30.45 -23.73
CA VAL A 8 -25.72 29.69 -22.46
C VAL A 8 -26.62 28.48 -22.65
N ILE A 9 -27.73 28.63 -23.41
CA ILE A 9 -28.63 27.51 -23.70
C ILE A 9 -27.95 26.45 -24.58
N ARG A 10 -27.11 26.85 -25.54
CA ARG A 10 -26.35 25.91 -26.38
C ARG A 10 -25.30 25.11 -25.58
N TYR A 11 -24.58 25.76 -24.66
CA TYR A 11 -23.61 25.07 -23.79
C TYR A 11 -24.30 24.17 -22.78
N ALA A 12 -25.44 24.58 -22.23
CA ALA A 12 -26.24 23.73 -21.34
C ALA A 12 -26.80 22.50 -22.07
N ALA A 13 -27.23 22.66 -23.32
CA ALA A 13 -27.70 21.53 -24.13
C ALA A 13 -26.56 20.58 -24.54
N MET A 14 -25.35 21.07 -24.83
CA MET A 14 -24.18 20.23 -25.08
C MET A 14 -23.74 19.47 -23.85
N LEU A 15 -23.79 20.10 -22.66
CA LEU A 15 -23.49 19.42 -21.38
C LEU A 15 -24.51 18.32 -21.05
N LEU A 16 -25.78 18.56 -21.32
CA LEU A 16 -26.83 17.56 -21.15
C LEU A 16 -26.70 16.38 -22.14
N LEU A 17 -26.30 16.65 -23.39
CA LEU A 17 -26.04 15.61 -24.39
C LEU A 17 -24.80 14.76 -24.01
N ALA A 18 -23.74 15.39 -23.49
CA ALA A 18 -22.54 14.71 -23.03
C ALA A 18 -22.81 13.81 -21.80
N ALA A 19 -23.72 14.21 -20.92
CA ALA A 19 -24.14 13.42 -19.77
C ALA A 19 -24.94 12.17 -20.15
N GLN A 20 -25.65 12.18 -21.26
CA GLN A 20 -26.43 11.01 -21.73
C GLN A 20 -25.55 9.92 -22.38
N VAL A 21 -24.37 10.27 -22.89
CA VAL A 21 -23.45 9.28 -23.48
C VAL A 21 -22.80 8.38 -22.41
N MET A 22 -22.74 8.81 -21.15
CA MET A 22 -22.17 8.02 -20.07
C MET A 22 -23.12 6.95 -19.49
N THR A 23 -24.40 6.92 -19.83
CA THR A 23 -25.35 5.96 -19.30
C THR A 23 -25.57 4.72 -20.18
N ALA A 24 -24.92 4.65 -21.36
CA ALA A 24 -25.20 3.61 -22.35
C ALA A 24 -24.33 2.33 -22.25
N SER A 25 -23.49 2.16 -21.21
CA SER A 25 -22.57 1.03 -21.12
C SER A 25 -22.80 0.09 -19.93
N ALA A 26 -23.94 0.12 -19.28
CA ALA A 26 -24.27 -0.75 -18.15
C ALA A 26 -25.29 -1.85 -18.55
N GLN A 27 -25.09 -2.49 -19.69
CA GLN A 27 -25.72 -3.80 -19.92
C GLN A 27 -24.72 -4.89 -19.52
N LEU A 28 -24.75 -5.28 -18.26
CA LEU A 28 -24.22 -6.56 -17.80
C LEU A 28 -25.00 -7.65 -18.50
N SER A 29 -24.39 -8.34 -19.45
CA SER A 29 -24.90 -9.60 -19.96
C SER A 29 -24.77 -10.64 -18.83
N LEU A 30 -25.87 -10.94 -18.19
CA LEU A 30 -25.99 -11.92 -17.10
C LEU A 30 -25.94 -13.37 -17.57
N ASP A 31 -25.54 -13.62 -18.83
CA ASP A 31 -25.60 -14.96 -19.42
C ASP A 31 -24.30 -15.34 -20.16
N SER A 32 -23.15 -15.01 -19.54
CA SER A 32 -21.90 -15.67 -19.94
C SER A 32 -21.58 -16.71 -18.87
N ILE A 33 -21.82 -17.98 -19.24
CA ILE A 33 -21.18 -19.11 -18.57
C ILE A 33 -19.67 -18.86 -18.69
N GLN A 34 -19.06 -18.26 -17.66
CA GLN A 34 -17.61 -18.23 -17.56
C GLN A 34 -17.19 -19.69 -17.36
N ALA A 35 -16.67 -20.30 -18.43
CA ALA A 35 -15.92 -21.51 -18.28
C ALA A 35 -14.75 -21.18 -17.36
N LEU A 36 -14.82 -21.64 -16.13
CA LEU A 36 -13.70 -21.61 -15.20
C LEU A 36 -12.64 -22.49 -15.86
N ASP A 37 -11.53 -21.89 -16.26
CA ASP A 37 -10.34 -22.64 -16.62
C ASP A 37 -10.04 -23.60 -15.47
N GLU A 38 -9.83 -24.86 -15.82
CA GLU A 38 -9.51 -25.91 -14.85
C GLU A 38 -8.35 -25.42 -13.99
N VAL A 39 -8.65 -25.06 -12.74
CA VAL A 39 -7.62 -24.76 -11.76
C VAL A 39 -6.91 -26.06 -11.46
N THR A 40 -5.90 -26.37 -12.24
CA THR A 40 -4.97 -27.45 -11.92
C THR A 40 -4.24 -27.04 -10.66
N ILE A 41 -4.77 -27.45 -9.51
CA ILE A 41 -4.07 -27.35 -8.24
C ILE A 41 -2.91 -28.34 -8.33
N THR A 42 -1.82 -27.93 -8.95
CA THR A 42 -0.53 -28.54 -8.72
C THR A 42 -0.17 -28.20 -7.29
N SER A 43 -0.56 -29.06 -6.36
CA SER A 43 -0.02 -29.09 -5.02
C SER A 43 1.49 -29.26 -5.16
N LYS A 44 2.23 -28.15 -5.28
CA LYS A 44 3.63 -28.15 -4.93
C LYS A 44 3.63 -28.57 -3.48
N GLN A 45 4.01 -29.82 -3.23
CA GLN A 45 4.24 -30.33 -1.90
C GLN A 45 5.00 -29.24 -1.14
N PRO A 46 4.45 -28.67 -0.07
CA PRO A 46 5.15 -27.61 0.64
C PRO A 46 6.49 -28.23 1.03
N SER A 47 7.58 -27.71 0.46
CA SER A 47 8.89 -28.10 0.93
C SER A 47 8.83 -27.85 2.42
N ARG A 48 9.09 -28.89 3.22
CA ARG A 48 9.17 -28.79 4.68
C ARG A 48 10.34 -27.88 5.04
N THR A 49 10.19 -26.61 4.70
CA THR A 49 11.07 -25.59 5.19
C THR A 49 10.73 -25.44 6.65
N MET A 50 11.59 -25.89 7.53
CA MET A 50 11.45 -25.72 8.98
C MET A 50 11.46 -24.25 9.40
N ALA A 51 11.70 -23.34 8.47
CA ALA A 51 11.64 -21.91 8.69
C ALA A 51 10.18 -21.44 8.81
N THR A 52 9.82 -20.94 9.97
CA THR A 52 8.52 -20.33 10.20
C THR A 52 8.44 -19.04 9.37
N SER A 53 7.75 -19.11 8.26
CA SER A 53 7.51 -17.96 7.38
C SER A 53 6.04 -17.59 7.36
N GLN A 54 5.76 -16.31 7.24
CA GLN A 54 4.44 -15.76 7.03
C GLN A 54 4.50 -14.92 5.76
N THR A 55 3.55 -15.10 4.86
CA THR A 55 3.54 -14.38 3.57
C THR A 55 2.13 -13.89 3.28
N LEU A 56 2.02 -12.64 2.88
CA LEU A 56 0.84 -12.04 2.28
C LEU A 56 1.12 -11.78 0.80
N GLN A 57 0.26 -12.25 -0.08
CA GLN A 57 0.43 -12.12 -1.54
C GLN A 57 -0.92 -12.11 -2.27
N GLY A 58 -0.89 -11.64 -3.52
CA GLY A 58 -2.06 -11.69 -4.40
C GLY A 58 -3.28 -10.98 -3.83
N GLU A 59 -4.41 -11.67 -3.81
CA GLU A 59 -5.70 -11.12 -3.37
C GLU A 59 -5.72 -10.77 -1.88
N GLU A 60 -5.05 -11.55 -1.03
CA GLU A 60 -4.95 -11.25 0.41
C GLU A 60 -4.28 -9.90 0.65
N LEU A 61 -3.19 -9.63 -0.08
CA LEU A 61 -2.48 -8.36 0.00
C LEU A 61 -3.33 -7.18 -0.52
N GLN A 62 -4.10 -7.41 -1.58
CA GLN A 62 -4.97 -6.40 -2.18
C GLN A 62 -6.22 -6.12 -1.34
N ALA A 63 -6.77 -7.16 -0.68
CA ALA A 63 -7.91 -7.03 0.22
C ALA A 63 -7.60 -6.15 1.45
N LEU A 64 -6.32 -6.06 1.82
CA LEU A 64 -5.88 -5.11 2.82
C LEU A 64 -6.01 -3.70 2.23
N SER A 65 -7.02 -2.96 2.64
CA SER A 65 -7.21 -1.54 2.26
C SER A 65 -6.09 -0.62 2.79
N ASN A 66 -4.93 -1.17 3.05
CA ASN A 66 -3.78 -0.53 3.64
C ASN A 66 -2.97 0.22 2.58
N THR A 67 -2.30 1.28 3.00
CA THR A 67 -1.52 2.13 2.11
C THR A 67 -0.04 1.80 2.10
N SER A 68 0.48 1.26 3.21
CA SER A 68 1.91 1.00 3.38
C SER A 68 2.21 -0.45 3.77
N VAL A 69 3.43 -0.88 3.46
CA VAL A 69 3.96 -2.18 3.88
C VAL A 69 3.96 -2.32 5.41
N ALA A 70 4.22 -1.23 6.14
CA ALA A 70 4.16 -1.24 7.60
C ALA A 70 2.78 -1.66 8.11
N ASP A 71 1.71 -1.21 7.45
CA ASP A 71 0.36 -1.56 7.85
C ASP A 71 0.01 -3.02 7.54
N ALA A 72 0.53 -3.57 6.43
CA ALA A 72 0.38 -4.98 6.11
C ALA A 72 1.10 -5.90 7.11
N LEU A 73 2.28 -5.50 7.58
CA LEU A 73 3.05 -6.27 8.55
C LEU A 73 2.39 -6.36 9.93
N LYS A 74 1.42 -5.52 10.26
CA LYS A 74 0.62 -5.62 11.50
C LYS A 74 -0.18 -6.92 11.60
N TYR A 75 -0.48 -7.55 10.47
CA TYR A 75 -1.21 -8.82 10.41
C TYR A 75 -0.33 -10.04 10.65
N PHE A 76 0.98 -9.87 10.72
CA PHE A 76 1.91 -10.97 10.96
C PHE A 76 2.08 -11.24 12.45
N ALA A 77 2.05 -12.49 12.82
CA ALA A 77 2.23 -12.90 14.21
C ALA A 77 3.64 -12.55 14.71
N GLY A 78 3.72 -11.98 15.90
CA GLY A 78 4.98 -11.61 16.54
C GLY A 78 5.59 -10.31 15.99
N VAL A 79 4.85 -9.55 15.18
CA VAL A 79 5.28 -8.27 14.64
C VAL A 79 4.63 -7.13 15.40
N GLN A 80 5.44 -6.14 15.74
CA GLN A 80 5.01 -4.87 16.32
C GLN A 80 5.50 -3.74 15.43
N ILE A 81 4.59 -2.90 14.97
CA ILE A 81 4.93 -1.67 14.26
C ILE A 81 4.97 -0.53 15.27
N LYS A 82 6.10 0.16 15.33
CA LYS A 82 6.24 1.41 16.07
C LYS A 82 6.00 2.55 15.09
N ASP A 83 4.98 3.34 15.37
CA ASP A 83 4.57 4.51 14.59
C ASP A 83 4.92 5.78 15.36
N TYR A 84 5.80 6.58 14.76
CA TYR A 84 6.33 7.82 15.37
C TYR A 84 5.70 9.05 14.74
N GLY A 85 4.39 9.12 14.69
CA GLY A 85 3.72 10.35 14.24
C GLY A 85 2.51 10.19 13.36
N GLY A 86 2.04 8.99 13.12
CA GLY A 86 0.84 8.73 12.31
C GLY A 86 1.09 8.86 10.81
N LEU A 87 0.24 9.63 10.11
CA LEU A 87 0.43 9.88 8.68
C LEU A 87 1.75 10.60 8.43
N GLY A 88 2.56 10.07 7.49
CA GLY A 88 3.88 10.61 7.15
C GLY A 88 4.95 10.44 8.22
N GLY A 89 4.62 9.88 9.38
CA GLY A 89 5.58 9.56 10.43
C GLY A 89 6.43 8.33 10.12
N LEU A 90 7.57 8.23 10.80
CA LEU A 90 8.45 7.07 10.71
C LEU A 90 7.73 5.82 11.24
N LYS A 91 7.68 4.76 10.44
CA LYS A 91 7.13 3.46 10.83
C LYS A 91 8.21 2.38 10.79
N THR A 92 8.59 1.87 11.96
CA THR A 92 9.59 0.81 12.07
C THR A 92 8.97 -0.50 12.50
N VAL A 93 9.56 -1.61 12.06
CA VAL A 93 9.13 -2.96 12.40
C VAL A 93 10.01 -3.52 13.53
N ASN A 94 9.37 -4.13 14.50
CA ASN A 94 10.03 -4.91 15.55
C ASN A 94 9.43 -6.32 15.53
N VAL A 95 10.27 -7.32 15.49
CA VAL A 95 9.86 -8.72 15.47
C VAL A 95 10.32 -9.38 16.75
N ARG A 96 9.38 -10.00 17.48
CA ARG A 96 9.65 -10.70 18.75
C ARG A 96 10.48 -9.86 19.75
N SER A 97 10.26 -8.56 19.78
CA SER A 97 10.95 -7.61 20.67
C SER A 97 12.48 -7.54 20.50
N LEU A 98 13.03 -8.01 19.38
CA LEU A 98 14.47 -7.96 19.10
C LEU A 98 14.99 -6.55 18.79
N GLY A 99 14.09 -5.59 18.46
CA GLY A 99 14.46 -4.24 18.04
C GLY A 99 14.51 -4.10 16.51
N ALA A 100 14.18 -2.90 16.02
CA ALA A 100 14.08 -2.65 14.59
C ALA A 100 15.42 -2.77 13.85
N GLN A 101 16.54 -2.50 14.51
CA GLN A 101 17.88 -2.60 13.95
C GLN A 101 18.32 -4.05 13.66
N HIS A 102 17.65 -5.03 14.26
CA HIS A 102 17.95 -6.46 14.08
C HIS A 102 17.04 -7.13 13.03
N VAL A 103 16.18 -6.35 12.39
CA VAL A 103 15.32 -6.83 11.31
C VAL A 103 15.92 -6.45 9.96
N GLY A 104 16.26 -7.44 9.16
CA GLY A 104 16.72 -7.22 7.78
C GLY A 104 15.54 -6.93 6.85
N ILE A 105 15.62 -5.85 6.06
CA ILE A 105 14.62 -5.50 5.05
C ILE A 105 15.25 -5.67 3.67
N TYR A 106 14.59 -6.44 2.82
CA TYR A 106 15.05 -6.73 1.45
C TYR A 106 13.94 -6.42 0.46
N VAL A 107 14.29 -5.68 -0.59
CA VAL A 107 13.41 -5.38 -1.72
C VAL A 107 14.03 -6.03 -2.96
N ASP A 108 13.33 -7.00 -3.55
CA ASP A 108 13.81 -7.80 -4.69
C ASP A 108 15.23 -8.39 -4.50
N GLY A 109 15.53 -8.79 -3.26
CA GLY A 109 16.83 -9.35 -2.90
C GLY A 109 17.90 -8.32 -2.52
N ILE A 110 17.62 -7.04 -2.67
CA ILE A 110 18.55 -5.96 -2.30
C ILE A 110 18.25 -5.52 -0.87
N ARG A 111 19.25 -5.54 0.00
CA ARG A 111 19.12 -5.07 1.37
C ARG A 111 18.91 -3.56 1.41
N ILE A 112 17.85 -3.14 2.05
CA ILE A 112 17.59 -1.74 2.35
C ILE A 112 17.99 -1.45 3.79
N THR A 113 18.76 -0.41 3.99
CA THR A 113 19.19 0.04 5.32
C THR A 113 19.34 1.55 5.35
N ASN A 114 19.15 2.12 6.52
CA ASN A 114 19.47 3.51 6.76
C ASN A 114 20.91 3.59 7.33
N ALA A 115 21.79 4.30 6.65
CA ALA A 115 23.20 4.42 7.04
C ALA A 115 23.39 5.13 8.39
N GLN A 116 22.42 5.92 8.83
CA GLN A 116 22.52 6.71 10.06
C GLN A 116 22.20 5.88 11.31
N ASN A 117 21.12 5.10 11.29
CA ASN A 117 20.59 4.41 12.48
C ASN A 117 20.22 2.93 12.24
N GLY A 118 20.47 2.40 11.03
CA GLY A 118 20.17 1.01 10.67
C GLY A 118 18.70 0.67 10.56
N THR A 119 17.77 1.58 10.86
CA THR A 119 16.34 1.32 10.83
C THR A 119 15.72 1.80 9.52
N VAL A 120 14.79 1.03 8.98
CA VAL A 120 14.10 1.33 7.72
C VAL A 120 12.70 1.84 7.99
N ASP A 121 12.32 2.94 7.32
CA ASP A 121 10.97 3.46 7.35
C ASP A 121 10.07 2.68 6.38
N LEU A 122 9.30 1.76 6.92
CA LEU A 122 8.37 0.95 6.13
C LEU A 122 7.08 1.68 5.74
N GLY A 123 6.84 2.86 6.29
CA GLY A 123 5.77 3.75 5.86
C GLY A 123 5.98 4.31 4.44
N LYS A 124 7.22 4.34 3.98
CA LYS A 124 7.59 4.83 2.64
C LYS A 124 7.33 3.83 1.51
N PHE A 125 7.15 2.55 1.81
CA PHE A 125 6.88 1.53 0.80
C PHE A 125 5.39 1.41 0.57
N SER A 126 4.93 1.69 -0.66
CA SER A 126 3.54 1.53 -1.05
C SER A 126 3.18 0.06 -1.19
N LEU A 127 2.05 -0.33 -0.63
CA LEU A 127 1.57 -1.71 -0.78
C LEU A 127 1.10 -1.99 -2.21
N SER A 128 0.65 -0.97 -2.95
CA SER A 128 0.19 -1.11 -4.33
C SER A 128 1.28 -1.58 -5.30
N THR A 129 2.54 -1.31 -5.00
CA THR A 129 3.69 -1.73 -5.82
C THR A 129 4.21 -3.12 -5.49
N MET A 130 3.70 -3.74 -4.41
CA MET A 130 4.17 -5.04 -3.93
C MET A 130 3.35 -6.19 -4.51
N GLU A 131 4.04 -7.25 -4.90
CA GLU A 131 3.48 -8.56 -5.26
C GLU A 131 3.29 -9.42 -4.00
N SER A 132 4.30 -9.40 -3.13
CA SER A 132 4.27 -10.14 -1.87
C SER A 132 5.09 -9.46 -0.77
N VAL A 133 4.66 -9.69 0.45
CA VAL A 133 5.37 -9.33 1.68
C VAL A 133 5.56 -10.59 2.49
N SER A 134 6.80 -10.97 2.77
CA SER A 134 7.12 -12.20 3.51
C SER A 134 7.99 -11.88 4.71
N LEU A 135 7.70 -12.52 5.82
CA LEU A 135 8.49 -12.47 7.06
C LEU A 135 9.05 -13.85 7.38
N TYR A 136 10.35 -13.91 7.58
CA TYR A 136 11.04 -15.08 8.09
C TYR A 136 11.56 -14.77 9.49
N ASN A 137 11.14 -15.58 10.46
CA ASN A 137 11.58 -15.47 11.86
C ASN A 137 12.91 -16.16 12.15
N ALA A 138 13.50 -16.76 11.14
CA ALA A 138 14.80 -17.43 11.13
C ALA A 138 15.33 -17.38 9.69
N ASN A 139 16.43 -18.08 9.45
CA ASN A 139 17.00 -18.19 8.10
C ASN A 139 15.99 -18.80 7.12
N LYS A 140 15.94 -18.26 5.92
CA LYS A 140 15.07 -18.74 4.84
C LYS A 140 15.43 -20.16 4.37
N LEU A 141 16.59 -20.67 4.75
CA LEU A 141 17.17 -21.94 4.31
C LEU A 141 17.36 -22.00 2.77
N ASP A 142 17.64 -20.86 2.18
CA ASP A 142 18.00 -20.76 0.77
C ASP A 142 19.53 -20.81 0.63
N HIS A 143 20.02 -21.55 -0.36
CA HIS A 143 21.46 -21.71 -0.60
C HIS A 143 22.18 -20.40 -0.99
N CYS A 144 21.42 -19.38 -1.38
CA CYS A 144 21.93 -18.09 -1.83
C CYS A 144 21.72 -16.96 -0.81
N GLN A 145 21.64 -17.25 0.49
CA GLN A 145 21.50 -16.22 1.50
C GLN A 145 22.82 -15.48 1.77
N SER A 146 22.72 -14.17 1.94
CA SER A 146 23.87 -13.35 2.32
C SER A 146 24.21 -13.50 3.80
N ALA A 147 25.46 -13.23 4.18
CA ALA A 147 25.88 -13.25 5.59
C ALA A 147 25.06 -12.27 6.46
N SER A 148 24.61 -11.16 5.87
CA SER A 148 23.76 -10.18 6.56
C SER A 148 22.36 -10.68 6.85
N GLU A 149 21.82 -11.58 6.03
CA GLU A 149 20.54 -12.26 6.31
C GLU A 149 20.69 -13.22 7.47
N TYR A 150 21.76 -14.00 7.50
CA TYR A 150 22.06 -14.93 8.62
C TYR A 150 22.26 -14.18 9.94
N ALA A 151 22.83 -12.98 9.90
CA ALA A 151 23.05 -12.13 11.08
C ALA A 151 21.80 -11.41 11.58
N SER A 152 20.71 -11.43 10.80
CA SER A 152 19.45 -10.76 11.17
C SER A 152 18.61 -11.67 12.08
N GLY A 153 17.99 -11.09 13.10
CA GLY A 153 17.08 -11.83 14.00
C GLY A 153 15.76 -12.21 13.34
N ALA A 154 15.36 -11.42 12.33
CA ALA A 154 14.25 -11.71 11.42
C ALA A 154 14.50 -10.98 10.11
N THR A 155 13.89 -11.45 9.01
CA THR A 155 14.01 -10.85 7.70
C THR A 155 12.65 -10.64 7.05
N VAL A 156 12.44 -9.43 6.52
CA VAL A 156 11.28 -9.07 5.73
C VAL A 156 11.70 -8.96 4.27
N TYR A 157 11.06 -9.74 3.42
CA TYR A 157 11.25 -9.68 1.97
C TYR A 157 10.04 -9.02 1.32
N LEU A 158 10.32 -7.98 0.57
CA LEU A 158 9.36 -7.25 -0.26
C LEU A 158 9.66 -7.60 -1.70
N ARG A 159 8.67 -8.13 -2.39
CA ARG A 159 8.76 -8.41 -3.81
C ARG A 159 7.89 -7.42 -4.56
N THR A 160 8.48 -6.72 -5.52
CA THR A 160 7.75 -5.78 -6.35
C THR A 160 6.93 -6.51 -7.41
N ARG A 161 5.76 -5.93 -7.72
CA ARG A 161 4.88 -6.47 -8.76
C ARG A 161 5.51 -6.30 -10.13
N ARG A 162 5.45 -7.36 -10.93
CA ARG A 162 5.81 -7.31 -12.34
C ARG A 162 4.53 -7.15 -13.16
N PRO A 163 4.36 -6.02 -13.87
CA PRO A 163 3.22 -5.85 -14.75
C PRO A 163 3.23 -6.89 -15.88
N THR A 164 2.06 -7.46 -16.15
CA THR A 164 1.83 -8.40 -17.25
C THR A 164 0.93 -7.81 -18.33
N GLN A 165 0.40 -6.63 -18.09
CA GLN A 165 -0.48 -5.90 -19.01
C GLN A 165 -0.42 -4.40 -18.73
N ASP A 166 -0.80 -3.61 -19.74
CA ASP A 166 -0.96 -2.17 -19.57
C ASP A 166 -2.15 -1.90 -18.67
N SER A 167 -1.97 -1.08 -17.65
CA SER A 167 -3.08 -0.64 -16.80
C SER A 167 -2.84 0.74 -16.22
N LEU A 168 -3.92 1.46 -16.01
CA LEU A 168 -3.96 2.73 -15.29
C LEU A 168 -4.95 2.59 -14.15
N SER A 169 -4.48 2.85 -12.94
CA SER A 169 -5.35 2.92 -11.77
C SER A 169 -5.22 4.28 -11.10
N VAL A 170 -6.36 4.89 -10.77
CA VAL A 170 -6.43 6.14 -10.01
C VAL A 170 -7.32 5.91 -8.81
N GLN A 171 -6.83 6.25 -7.65
CA GLN A 171 -7.56 6.12 -6.40
C GLN A 171 -7.59 7.47 -5.69
N LEU A 172 -8.80 7.95 -5.40
CA LEU A 172 -9.03 9.12 -4.56
C LEU A 172 -9.67 8.67 -3.26
N ARG A 173 -9.09 9.09 -2.15
CA ARG A 173 -9.58 8.75 -0.82
C ARG A 173 -9.73 10.01 0.01
N ARG A 174 -10.87 10.10 0.70
CA ARG A 174 -11.11 11.07 1.76
C ARG A 174 -11.21 10.34 3.09
N ALA A 175 -10.49 10.79 4.09
CA ALA A 175 -10.52 10.21 5.42
C ALA A 175 -10.84 11.28 6.47
N SER A 176 -10.98 10.85 7.72
CA SER A 176 -11.23 11.73 8.87
C SER A 176 -10.14 12.78 9.03
N PHE A 177 -10.41 13.82 9.80
CA PHE A 177 -9.47 14.89 10.13
C PHE A 177 -8.94 15.65 8.91
N THR A 178 -9.85 15.91 7.96
CA THR A 178 -9.55 16.65 6.73
C THR A 178 -8.37 16.02 5.95
N THR A 179 -8.39 14.72 5.79
CA THR A 179 -7.35 13.97 5.07
C THR A 179 -7.81 13.67 3.64
N TYR A 180 -7.01 14.05 2.67
CA TYR A 180 -7.18 13.76 1.25
C TYR A 180 -5.96 12.99 0.75
N MET A 181 -6.20 11.94 0.01
CA MET A 181 -5.17 11.13 -0.63
C MET A 181 -5.53 10.91 -2.08
N ALA A 182 -4.55 11.09 -2.95
CA ALA A 182 -4.64 10.75 -4.36
C ALA A 182 -3.49 9.82 -4.73
N LYS A 183 -3.80 8.71 -5.38
CA LYS A 183 -2.81 7.78 -5.92
C LYS A 183 -3.07 7.57 -7.39
N ALA A 184 -2.00 7.48 -8.17
CA ALA A 184 -2.04 7.09 -9.56
C ALA A 184 -0.94 6.05 -9.81
N ASN A 185 -1.30 4.95 -10.43
CA ASN A 185 -0.36 3.91 -10.82
C ASN A 185 -0.55 3.61 -12.31
N VAL A 186 0.53 3.71 -13.05
CA VAL A 186 0.60 3.38 -14.47
C VAL A 186 1.48 2.17 -14.63
N GLN A 187 0.99 1.13 -15.25
CA GLN A 187 1.75 -0.07 -15.57
C GLN A 187 1.83 -0.21 -17.09
N PHE A 188 2.96 -0.68 -17.56
CA PHE A 188 3.15 -0.91 -18.99
C PHE A 188 3.95 -2.19 -19.24
N GLU A 189 3.61 -2.85 -20.33
CA GLU A 189 4.34 -3.98 -20.88
C GLU A 189 4.51 -3.78 -22.39
N ARG A 190 5.76 -3.71 -22.86
CA ARG A 190 6.09 -3.50 -24.27
C ARG A 190 7.27 -4.33 -24.68
N LYS A 191 7.08 -5.27 -25.61
CA LYS A 191 8.13 -6.05 -26.27
C LYS A 191 9.17 -6.65 -25.30
N GLY A 192 8.70 -7.21 -24.15
CA GLY A 192 9.57 -7.81 -23.13
C GLY A 192 10.11 -6.82 -22.10
N TRP A 193 9.76 -5.53 -22.19
CA TRP A 193 10.00 -4.53 -21.15
C TRP A 193 8.71 -4.32 -20.37
N SER A 194 8.79 -4.46 -19.06
CA SER A 194 7.68 -4.14 -18.17
C SER A 194 8.13 -3.19 -17.07
N GLY A 195 7.25 -2.30 -16.67
CA GLY A 195 7.53 -1.35 -15.61
C GLY A 195 6.26 -0.70 -15.10
N PHE A 196 6.40 0.01 -13.98
CA PHE A 196 5.33 0.80 -13.42
C PHE A 196 5.85 2.14 -12.89
N ILE A 197 4.95 3.11 -12.84
CA ILE A 197 5.14 4.41 -12.20
C ILE A 197 4.02 4.56 -11.19
N ASP A 198 4.37 4.79 -9.94
CA ASP A 198 3.42 4.98 -8.84
C ASP A 198 3.61 6.38 -8.27
N GLY A 199 2.53 7.14 -8.21
CA GLY A 199 2.50 8.48 -7.63
C GLY A 199 1.48 8.56 -6.52
N GLU A 200 1.85 9.12 -5.38
CA GLU A 200 0.97 9.34 -4.24
C GLU A 200 1.09 10.77 -3.73
N TRP A 201 -0.04 11.39 -3.46
CA TRP A 201 -0.13 12.67 -2.79
C TRP A 201 -1.06 12.58 -1.61
N THR A 202 -0.65 13.13 -0.49
CA THR A 202 -1.41 13.15 0.76
C THR A 202 -1.39 14.56 1.35
N ASP A 203 -2.56 15.04 1.72
CA ASP A 203 -2.76 16.27 2.48
C ASP A 203 -3.67 15.98 3.67
N SER A 204 -3.24 16.31 4.87
CA SER A 204 -3.99 16.05 6.10
C SER A 204 -3.74 17.14 7.13
N ARG A 205 -4.78 17.60 7.77
CA ARG A 205 -4.67 18.48 8.94
C ARG A 205 -4.30 17.73 10.21
N GLY A 206 -4.68 16.46 10.32
CA GLY A 206 -4.39 15.62 11.47
C GLY A 206 -4.94 16.15 12.80
N ASP A 207 -5.95 17.01 12.77
CA ASP A 207 -6.51 17.75 13.89
C ASP A 207 -7.49 16.92 14.74
N TYR A 208 -7.11 15.69 15.09
CA TYR A 208 -8.01 14.81 15.84
C TYR A 208 -8.20 15.26 17.30
N PRO A 209 -9.42 15.08 17.85
CA PRO A 209 -9.67 15.31 19.27
C PRO A 209 -9.05 14.19 20.11
N PHE A 210 -8.52 14.53 21.26
CA PHE A 210 -8.05 13.57 22.24
C PHE A 210 -8.54 13.94 23.64
N ARG A 211 -8.71 12.92 24.48
CA ARG A 211 -8.97 13.11 25.91
C ARG A 211 -7.71 12.81 26.67
N TYR A 212 -7.34 13.73 27.52
CA TYR A 212 -6.29 13.53 28.49
C TYR A 212 -6.93 13.36 29.86
N HIS A 213 -6.75 12.20 30.45
CA HIS A 213 -7.21 11.89 31.79
C HIS A 213 -6.04 12.02 32.74
N SER A 214 -6.14 12.94 33.67
CA SER A 214 -5.20 13.13 34.76
C SER A 214 -5.95 12.92 36.09
N GLU A 215 -5.22 12.59 37.16
CA GLU A 215 -5.81 12.46 38.48
C GLU A 215 -6.52 13.75 38.96
N TYR A 216 -6.22 14.89 38.35
CA TYR A 216 -6.72 16.19 38.75
C TYR A 216 -7.70 16.82 37.77
N GLU A 217 -7.68 16.45 36.50
CA GLU A 217 -8.51 17.08 35.48
C GLU A 217 -8.68 16.21 34.23
N ASP A 218 -9.94 16.17 33.77
CA ASP A 218 -10.29 15.58 32.46
C ASP A 218 -10.33 16.68 31.41
N THR A 219 -9.36 16.72 30.53
CA THR A 219 -9.28 17.73 29.49
C THR A 219 -9.55 17.10 28.11
N VAL A 220 -10.42 17.75 27.32
CA VAL A 220 -10.61 17.45 25.91
C VAL A 220 -9.80 18.45 25.09
N GLY A 221 -8.77 17.96 24.42
CA GLY A 221 -7.94 18.76 23.55
C GLY A 221 -8.12 18.39 22.07
N ARG A 222 -7.63 19.25 21.19
CA ARG A 222 -7.41 18.94 19.78
C ARG A 222 -5.93 19.03 19.48
N ARG A 223 -5.44 18.07 18.70
CA ARG A 223 -4.07 18.12 18.19
C ARG A 223 -3.93 19.34 17.28
N ALA A 224 -2.96 20.20 17.56
CA ALA A 224 -2.63 21.35 16.75
C ALA A 224 -1.26 21.15 16.08
N ASN A 225 -0.99 21.91 15.02
CA ASN A 225 0.29 21.89 14.29
C ASN A 225 0.68 20.49 13.78
N SER A 226 -0.31 19.75 13.29
CA SER A 226 -0.13 18.39 12.78
C SER A 226 -0.42 18.28 11.27
N ASP A 227 -0.38 19.43 10.59
CA ASP A 227 -0.58 19.48 9.14
C ASP A 227 0.54 18.71 8.44
N ILE A 228 0.15 17.80 7.57
CA ILE A 228 1.06 16.97 6.80
C ILE A 228 0.71 17.10 5.33
N ARG A 229 1.70 17.43 4.53
CA ARG A 229 1.62 17.39 3.08
C ARG A 229 2.85 16.71 2.54
N TYR A 230 2.66 15.62 1.82
CA TYR A 230 3.76 14.95 1.15
C TYR A 230 3.33 14.36 -0.19
N GLY A 231 4.30 14.24 -1.10
CA GLY A 231 4.18 13.51 -2.35
C GLY A 231 5.29 12.48 -2.45
N ARG A 232 5.00 11.37 -3.14
CA ARG A 232 5.92 10.29 -3.43
C ARG A 232 5.74 9.85 -4.88
N ILE A 233 6.83 9.55 -5.55
CA ILE A 233 6.89 8.96 -6.89
C ILE A 233 7.76 7.72 -6.83
#